data_5cff3326e09335ada4e3cf37aa179cc3
#
_entry.id   5cff3326e09335ada4e3cf37aa179cc3
#
_cell.length_a   1.000
_cell.length_b   1.000
_cell.length_c   1.000
_cell.angle_alpha   90.00
_cell.angle_beta   90.00
_cell.angle_gamma   90.00
#
_symmetry.space_group_name_H-M   'P 1'
#
loop_
_entity.id
_entity.type
_entity.pdbx_description
1 polymer ?
#
loop_
_entity_poly.entity_id
_entity_poly.type
_entity_poly.pdbx_seq_one_letter_code
_entity_poly.pdbx_strand_id
1 'polypeptide(L)'
;MTKPIIAVDIDDVLANNAAGFVAFSNQKWGTHLAVDDYEEHWARVWGIEHDLEEVMRRRDAFIGSGVHRDFSPTDSAHDSLRRLSGRYELHVVTSRLLTMKDDTRQWLTKHYGDVFSDTTIHYAGIWDTLTSNSHNVTKADTVRALGADYLIDDQLKHCEAVAEAGKRALLFGDYGWNQADTLHPNITRVKNWSEVEAYFREA
;
A
#
# COMPACT_ATOMS: atom_id res chain seq x y z
N MET A 1 11.37 -15.22 23.15
CA MET A 1 11.30 -15.39 21.68
C MET A 1 10.87 -14.05 21.09
N THR A 2 11.50 -13.61 20.02
CA THR A 2 11.08 -12.43 19.27
C THR A 2 9.75 -12.73 18.59
N LYS A 3 8.84 -11.74 18.53
CA LYS A 3 7.58 -11.90 17.78
C LYS A 3 7.90 -11.99 16.28
N PRO A 4 7.15 -12.79 15.50
CA PRO A 4 7.22 -12.74 14.05
C PRO A 4 6.80 -11.34 13.55
N ILE A 5 7.36 -10.89 12.42
CA ILE A 5 7.15 -9.55 11.88
C ILE A 5 6.17 -9.61 10.70
N ILE A 6 5.18 -8.74 10.72
CA ILE A 6 4.26 -8.48 9.60
C ILE A 6 4.56 -7.10 9.02
N ALA A 7 4.93 -7.04 7.74
CA ALA A 7 4.99 -5.83 6.95
C ALA A 7 3.60 -5.56 6.33
N VAL A 8 3.13 -4.32 6.40
CA VAL A 8 1.78 -3.92 5.95
C VAL A 8 1.91 -2.73 5.03
N ASP A 9 1.30 -2.78 3.84
CA ASP A 9 1.18 -1.62 2.95
C ASP A 9 0.14 -0.62 3.45
N ILE A 10 0.16 0.59 2.88
CA ILE A 10 -0.80 1.65 3.21
C ILE A 10 -1.93 1.69 2.19
N ASP A 11 -1.60 1.90 0.91
CA ASP A 11 -2.57 2.25 -0.12
C ASP A 11 -3.39 1.00 -0.50
N ASP A 12 -4.72 1.13 -0.40
CA ASP A 12 -5.72 0.08 -0.60
C ASP A 12 -5.59 -1.16 0.32
N VAL A 13 -4.76 -1.02 1.39
CA VAL A 13 -4.66 -1.97 2.52
C VAL A 13 -5.09 -1.32 3.82
N LEU A 14 -4.47 -0.20 4.21
CA LEU A 14 -4.81 0.60 5.39
C LEU A 14 -5.68 1.82 5.06
N ALA A 15 -5.47 2.42 3.88
CA ALA A 15 -6.14 3.62 3.38
C ALA A 15 -6.89 3.29 2.09
N ASN A 16 -8.11 3.80 1.92
CA ASN A 16 -8.89 3.67 0.68
C ASN A 16 -8.35 4.64 -0.39
N ASN A 17 -7.16 4.35 -0.92
CA ASN A 17 -6.43 5.19 -1.86
C ASN A 17 -7.12 5.30 -3.21
N ALA A 18 -7.49 4.18 -3.84
CA ALA A 18 -8.15 4.16 -5.14
C ALA A 18 -9.44 4.98 -5.14
N ALA A 19 -10.26 4.85 -4.10
CA ALA A 19 -11.48 5.63 -3.94
C ALA A 19 -11.18 7.14 -3.83
N GLY A 20 -10.16 7.52 -3.06
CA GLY A 20 -9.74 8.91 -2.91
C GLY A 20 -9.16 9.51 -4.19
N PHE A 21 -8.34 8.74 -4.90
CA PHE A 21 -7.78 9.13 -6.20
C PHE A 21 -8.87 9.36 -7.25
N VAL A 22 -9.81 8.44 -7.36
CA VAL A 22 -10.95 8.51 -8.29
C VAL A 22 -11.83 9.73 -7.98
N ALA A 23 -12.18 9.92 -6.72
CA ALA A 23 -13.01 11.07 -6.30
C ALA A 23 -12.30 12.40 -6.63
N PHE A 24 -11.00 12.52 -6.33
CA PHE A 24 -10.21 13.70 -6.67
C PHE A 24 -10.14 13.92 -8.19
N SER A 25 -9.87 12.88 -8.97
CA SER A 25 -9.76 12.96 -10.43
C SER A 25 -11.08 13.41 -11.07
N ASN A 26 -12.19 12.83 -10.64
CA ASN A 26 -13.52 13.19 -11.12
C ASN A 26 -13.86 14.64 -10.79
N GLN A 27 -13.58 15.08 -9.59
CA GLN A 27 -13.85 16.45 -9.16
C GLN A 27 -12.93 17.46 -9.87
N LYS A 28 -11.65 17.17 -9.98
CA LYS A 28 -10.64 18.12 -10.45
C LYS A 28 -10.58 18.25 -11.96
N TRP A 29 -10.77 17.14 -12.68
CA TRP A 29 -10.59 17.08 -14.13
C TRP A 29 -11.84 16.66 -14.89
N GLY A 30 -12.98 16.47 -14.20
CA GLY A 30 -14.24 16.08 -14.83
C GLY A 30 -14.19 14.69 -15.46
N THR A 31 -13.36 13.80 -14.94
CA THR A 31 -13.36 12.39 -15.33
C THR A 31 -14.61 11.69 -14.77
N HIS A 32 -14.91 10.49 -15.27
CA HIS A 32 -16.05 9.69 -14.82
C HIS A 32 -15.59 8.29 -14.41
N LEU A 33 -14.47 8.23 -13.68
CA LEU A 33 -13.85 6.99 -13.23
C LEU A 33 -14.68 6.32 -12.13
N ALA A 34 -14.76 4.99 -12.18
CA ALA A 34 -15.13 4.14 -11.06
C ALA A 34 -13.88 3.67 -10.31
N VAL A 35 -14.04 3.12 -9.11
CA VAL A 35 -12.90 2.57 -8.34
C VAL A 35 -12.24 1.42 -9.09
N ASP A 36 -13.01 0.61 -9.80
CA ASP A 36 -12.52 -0.52 -10.60
C ASP A 36 -11.68 -0.10 -11.81
N ASP A 37 -11.74 1.18 -12.22
CA ASP A 37 -10.88 1.73 -13.28
C ASP A 37 -9.48 2.11 -12.76
N TYR A 38 -9.26 2.04 -11.44
CA TYR A 38 -7.97 2.39 -10.85
C TYR A 38 -6.91 1.33 -11.18
N GLU A 39 -5.74 1.80 -11.54
CA GLU A 39 -4.51 1.02 -11.60
C GLU A 39 -3.31 1.89 -11.23
N GLU A 40 -2.17 1.28 -11.00
CA GLU A 40 -0.95 1.99 -10.59
C GLU A 40 -0.43 2.98 -11.65
N HIS A 41 -0.70 2.71 -12.94
CA HIS A 41 -0.31 3.60 -14.05
C HIS A 41 -1.35 4.70 -14.27
N TRP A 42 -1.31 5.73 -13.47
CA TRP A 42 -2.27 6.85 -13.50
C TRP A 42 -2.47 7.48 -14.88
N ALA A 43 -1.43 7.48 -15.73
CA ALA A 43 -1.54 7.95 -17.11
C ALA A 43 -2.63 7.21 -17.90
N ARG A 44 -2.73 5.87 -17.70
CA ARG A 44 -3.77 5.03 -18.31
C ARG A 44 -5.13 5.33 -17.71
N VAL A 45 -5.19 5.38 -16.39
CA VAL A 45 -6.44 5.72 -15.68
C VAL A 45 -7.03 7.04 -16.19
N TRP A 46 -6.16 8.03 -16.45
CA TRP A 46 -6.60 9.31 -16.99
C TRP A 46 -6.76 9.35 -18.52
N GLY A 47 -6.34 8.30 -19.25
CA GLY A 47 -6.40 8.25 -20.72
C GLY A 47 -5.47 9.25 -21.43
N ILE A 48 -4.34 9.59 -20.80
CA ILE A 48 -3.39 10.62 -21.29
C ILE A 48 -1.95 10.10 -21.42
N GLU A 49 -1.78 8.82 -21.71
CA GLU A 49 -0.46 8.14 -21.76
C GLU A 49 0.52 8.78 -22.73
N HIS A 50 0.02 9.44 -23.76
CA HIS A 50 0.84 10.08 -24.81
C HIS A 50 1.21 11.53 -24.50
N ASP A 51 0.72 12.07 -23.37
CA ASP A 51 0.97 13.45 -22.94
C ASP A 51 1.70 13.47 -21.59
N LEU A 52 3.01 13.27 -21.63
CA LEU A 52 3.84 13.22 -20.42
C LEU A 52 3.76 14.51 -19.61
N GLU A 53 3.62 15.66 -20.24
CA GLU A 53 3.52 16.96 -19.55
C GLU A 53 2.22 17.02 -18.73
N GLU A 54 1.11 16.62 -19.32
CA GLU A 54 -0.19 16.56 -18.62
C GLU A 54 -0.19 15.51 -17.51
N VAL A 55 0.43 14.34 -17.74
CA VAL A 55 0.59 13.31 -16.70
C VAL A 55 1.33 13.88 -15.49
N MET A 56 2.46 14.52 -15.72
CA MET A 56 3.27 15.13 -14.65
C MET A 56 2.50 16.23 -13.94
N ARG A 57 1.82 17.10 -14.69
CA ARG A 57 0.98 18.18 -14.13
C ARG A 57 -0.13 17.64 -13.23
N ARG A 58 -0.83 16.58 -13.67
CA ARG A 58 -1.90 15.95 -12.88
C ARG A 58 -1.34 15.26 -11.64
N ARG A 59 -0.26 14.50 -11.78
CA ARG A 59 0.43 13.87 -10.67
C ARG A 59 0.84 14.89 -9.59
N ASP A 60 1.51 15.97 -10.02
CA ASP A 60 1.98 16.99 -9.10
C ASP A 60 0.82 17.75 -8.44
N ALA A 61 -0.28 17.98 -9.17
CA ALA A 61 -1.49 18.55 -8.62
C ALA A 61 -2.17 17.62 -7.59
N PHE A 62 -2.19 16.31 -7.84
CA PHE A 62 -2.74 15.33 -6.89
C PHE A 62 -1.90 15.26 -5.62
N ILE A 63 -0.57 15.09 -5.75
CA ILE A 63 0.35 15.02 -4.61
C ILE A 63 0.34 16.34 -3.84
N GLY A 64 0.45 17.47 -4.54
CA GLY A 64 0.49 18.80 -3.93
C GLY A 64 -0.83 19.24 -3.30
N SER A 65 -1.97 18.62 -3.65
CA SER A 65 -3.26 18.89 -3.02
C SER A 65 -3.30 18.43 -1.56
N GLY A 66 -2.52 17.41 -1.22
CA GLY A 66 -2.53 16.77 0.10
C GLY A 66 -3.81 15.96 0.38
N VAL A 67 -4.63 15.66 -0.63
CA VAL A 67 -5.90 14.91 -0.46
C VAL A 67 -5.69 13.55 0.21
N HIS A 68 -4.54 12.95 0.03
CA HIS A 68 -4.16 11.69 0.67
C HIS A 68 -4.14 11.73 2.21
N ARG A 69 -4.09 12.93 2.82
CA ARG A 69 -4.23 13.12 4.27
C ARG A 69 -5.64 12.85 4.79
N ASP A 70 -6.63 12.93 3.89
CA ASP A 70 -8.04 12.79 4.22
C ASP A 70 -8.64 11.46 3.74
N PHE A 71 -7.82 10.56 3.20
CA PHE A 71 -8.29 9.23 2.82
C PHE A 71 -8.86 8.50 4.04
N SER A 72 -10.02 7.90 3.87
CA SER A 72 -10.62 7.09 4.92
C SER A 72 -9.77 5.83 5.18
N PRO A 73 -9.64 5.41 6.43
CA PRO A 73 -9.03 4.10 6.73
C PRO A 73 -9.91 2.97 6.19
N THR A 74 -9.28 1.84 5.88
CA THR A 74 -9.98 0.62 5.50
C THR A 74 -10.76 0.05 6.70
N ASP A 75 -11.97 -0.42 6.44
CA ASP A 75 -12.85 -0.94 7.47
C ASP A 75 -12.19 -2.06 8.29
N SER A 76 -12.34 -2.00 9.60
CA SER A 76 -11.81 -2.96 10.57
C SER A 76 -10.28 -3.08 10.63
N ALA A 77 -9.52 -2.34 9.83
CA ALA A 77 -8.05 -2.42 9.81
C ALA A 77 -7.44 -2.14 11.18
N HIS A 78 -7.84 -1.04 11.82
CA HIS A 78 -7.32 -0.64 13.12
C HIS A 78 -7.53 -1.70 14.20
N ASP A 79 -8.76 -2.22 14.33
CA ASP A 79 -9.07 -3.22 15.34
C ASP A 79 -8.33 -4.54 15.10
N SER A 80 -8.20 -4.94 13.84
CA SER A 80 -7.46 -6.13 13.44
C SER A 80 -5.99 -6.01 13.77
N LEU A 81 -5.36 -4.89 13.43
CA LEU A 81 -3.96 -4.62 13.75
C LEU A 81 -3.71 -4.59 15.26
N ARG A 82 -4.59 -3.98 16.04
CA ARG A 82 -4.48 -4.00 17.50
C ARG A 82 -4.50 -5.43 18.06
N ARG A 83 -5.36 -6.29 17.53
CA ARG A 83 -5.37 -7.71 17.95
C ARG A 83 -4.11 -8.44 17.54
N LEU A 84 -3.62 -8.20 16.31
CA LEU A 84 -2.39 -8.82 15.80
C LEU A 84 -1.14 -8.35 16.56
N SER A 85 -1.08 -7.10 17.00
CA SER A 85 0.08 -6.54 17.74
C SER A 85 0.38 -7.27 19.05
N GLY A 86 -0.59 -7.99 19.60
CA GLY A 86 -0.37 -8.86 20.75
C GLY A 86 0.60 -10.02 20.47
N ARG A 87 0.61 -10.55 19.25
CA ARG A 87 1.37 -11.74 18.84
C ARG A 87 2.49 -11.43 17.84
N TYR A 88 2.38 -10.36 17.07
CA TYR A 88 3.27 -9.98 15.98
C TYR A 88 3.86 -8.59 16.22
N GLU A 89 5.03 -8.34 15.66
CA GLU A 89 5.58 -7.01 15.48
C GLU A 89 5.10 -6.47 14.13
N LEU A 90 4.55 -5.26 14.11
CA LEU A 90 3.89 -4.68 12.94
C LEU A 90 4.73 -3.52 12.39
N HIS A 91 5.05 -3.59 11.11
CA HIS A 91 5.77 -2.56 10.38
C HIS A 91 4.99 -2.12 9.15
N VAL A 92 4.98 -0.84 8.86
CA VAL A 92 4.49 -0.30 7.59
C VAL A 92 5.62 -0.33 6.56
N VAL A 93 5.32 -0.85 5.36
CA VAL A 93 6.23 -0.83 4.20
C VAL A 93 5.47 -0.28 3.00
N THR A 94 5.71 0.98 2.64
CA THR A 94 4.94 1.70 1.62
C THR A 94 5.81 2.16 0.46
N SER A 95 5.23 2.24 -0.75
CA SER A 95 5.85 2.84 -1.93
C SER A 95 5.50 4.32 -2.12
N ARG A 96 4.88 4.96 -1.14
CA ARG A 96 4.63 6.41 -1.16
C ARG A 96 5.95 7.18 -1.30
N LEU A 97 5.91 8.27 -2.05
CA LEU A 97 7.08 9.12 -2.26
C LEU A 97 7.60 9.72 -0.94
N LEU A 98 8.91 9.89 -0.83
CA LEU A 98 9.52 10.53 0.34
C LEU A 98 9.05 11.97 0.56
N THR A 99 8.64 12.65 -0.52
CA THR A 99 8.01 13.99 -0.45
C THR A 99 6.68 13.99 0.29
N MET A 100 6.02 12.82 0.41
CA MET A 100 4.76 12.63 1.15
C MET A 100 5.00 12.11 2.57
N LYS A 101 6.26 12.04 3.03
CA LYS A 101 6.61 11.40 4.31
C LYS A 101 5.88 12.00 5.50
N ASP A 102 5.87 13.32 5.61
CA ASP A 102 5.28 14.01 6.77
C ASP A 102 3.75 13.84 6.78
N ASP A 103 3.11 13.91 5.61
CA ASP A 103 1.67 13.68 5.48
C ASP A 103 1.29 12.23 5.80
N THR A 104 2.10 11.27 5.32
CA THR A 104 1.92 9.86 5.62
C THR A 104 2.04 9.57 7.12
N ARG A 105 3.03 10.16 7.79
CA ARG A 105 3.19 10.04 9.25
C ARG A 105 2.01 10.63 10.01
N GLN A 106 1.56 11.83 9.63
CA GLN A 106 0.40 12.47 10.25
C GLN A 106 -0.86 11.60 10.09
N TRP A 107 -1.08 11.05 8.89
CA TRP A 107 -2.21 10.17 8.62
C TRP A 107 -2.15 8.88 9.46
N LEU A 108 -0.98 8.23 9.50
CA LEU A 108 -0.77 7.02 10.34
C LEU A 108 -0.94 7.33 11.82
N THR A 109 -0.41 8.45 12.31
CA THR A 109 -0.59 8.88 13.70
C THR A 109 -2.06 9.09 14.04
N LYS A 110 -2.82 9.71 13.13
CA LYS A 110 -4.24 10.00 13.33
C LYS A 110 -5.08 8.72 13.41
N HIS A 111 -4.79 7.72 12.57
CA HIS A 111 -5.64 6.55 12.41
C HIS A 111 -5.10 5.28 13.09
N TYR A 112 -3.79 5.19 13.32
CA TYR A 112 -3.09 3.99 13.78
C TYR A 112 -1.94 4.30 14.75
N GLY A 113 -1.97 5.47 15.44
CA GLY A 113 -0.87 5.94 16.29
C GLY A 113 -0.63 5.11 17.55
N ASP A 114 -1.58 4.24 17.92
CA ASP A 114 -1.43 3.25 18.98
C ASP A 114 -0.88 1.91 18.47
N VAL A 115 -0.70 1.75 17.15
CA VAL A 115 -0.18 0.54 16.50
C VAL A 115 1.22 0.78 15.92
N PHE A 116 1.39 1.89 15.18
CA PHE A 116 2.63 2.21 14.50
C PHE A 116 3.30 3.44 15.10
N SER A 117 4.63 3.42 15.12
CA SER A 117 5.49 4.54 15.50
C SER A 117 6.39 4.92 14.32
N ASP A 118 7.06 6.06 14.43
CA ASP A 118 8.00 6.52 13.39
C ASP A 118 9.10 5.50 13.04
N THR A 119 9.48 4.68 14.01
CA THR A 119 10.52 3.65 13.82
C THR A 119 10.02 2.41 13.11
N THR A 120 8.71 2.25 12.96
CA THR A 120 8.09 1.12 12.27
C THR A 120 7.56 1.47 10.87
N ILE A 121 7.86 2.66 10.34
CA ILE A 121 7.43 3.11 9.01
C ILE A 121 8.64 3.10 8.06
N HIS A 122 8.56 2.30 6.99
CA HIS A 122 9.60 2.11 6.00
C HIS A 122 9.11 2.52 4.61
N TYR A 123 9.92 3.31 3.93
CA TYR A 123 9.64 3.75 2.56
C TYR A 123 10.45 2.91 1.58
N ALA A 124 9.76 2.17 0.73
CA ALA A 124 10.32 1.35 -0.34
C ALA A 124 9.88 1.96 -1.67
N GLY A 125 10.74 2.69 -2.35
CA GLY A 125 10.34 3.39 -3.57
C GLY A 125 11.36 3.25 -4.69
N ILE A 126 10.88 2.76 -5.84
CA ILE A 126 11.59 2.83 -7.12
C ILE A 126 11.23 4.14 -7.86
N TRP A 127 10.14 4.82 -7.44
CA TRP A 127 9.48 5.88 -8.20
C TRP A 127 10.14 7.25 -8.08
N ASP A 128 11.10 7.43 -7.19
CA ASP A 128 11.84 8.69 -7.03
C ASP A 128 13.03 8.81 -7.99
N THR A 129 13.01 8.03 -9.09
CA THR A 129 14.10 8.02 -10.10
C THR A 129 14.32 9.36 -10.84
N LEU A 130 13.44 10.34 -10.65
CA LEU A 130 13.59 11.68 -11.21
C LEU A 130 14.36 12.65 -10.31
N THR A 131 14.64 12.25 -9.07
CA THR A 131 15.49 13.01 -8.15
C THR A 131 16.78 12.25 -7.87
N SER A 132 17.89 12.95 -7.70
CA SER A 132 19.21 12.39 -7.41
C SER A 132 19.32 11.59 -6.09
N ASN A 133 18.23 11.40 -5.38
CA ASN A 133 18.11 10.70 -4.11
C ASN A 133 17.23 9.43 -4.22
N SER A 134 17.17 8.79 -5.39
CA SER A 134 16.39 7.56 -5.55
C SER A 134 16.92 6.43 -4.66
N HIS A 135 16.15 6.08 -3.64
CA HIS A 135 16.35 4.81 -2.95
C HIS A 135 15.72 3.70 -3.80
N ASN A 136 16.52 3.04 -4.63
CA ASN A 136 16.10 1.87 -5.42
C ASN A 136 15.90 0.63 -4.53
N VAL A 137 15.16 0.76 -3.44
CA VAL A 137 14.89 -0.33 -2.51
C VAL A 137 13.48 -0.83 -2.75
N THR A 138 13.34 -2.09 -3.15
CA THR A 138 12.02 -2.71 -3.35
C THR A 138 11.35 -3.03 -2.01
N LYS A 139 10.01 -3.26 -2.03
CA LYS A 139 9.32 -3.78 -0.84
C LYS A 139 9.89 -5.13 -0.41
N ALA A 140 10.25 -6.01 -1.35
CA ALA A 140 10.88 -7.29 -1.05
C ALA A 140 12.25 -7.13 -0.36
N ASP A 141 13.07 -6.14 -0.77
CA ASP A 141 14.34 -5.84 -0.09
C ASP A 141 14.10 -5.32 1.33
N THR A 142 13.11 -4.45 1.50
CA THR A 142 12.74 -3.93 2.82
C THR A 142 12.23 -5.04 3.74
N VAL A 143 11.34 -5.91 3.25
CA VAL A 143 10.83 -7.09 3.97
C VAL A 143 11.97 -8.00 4.41
N ARG A 144 12.95 -8.23 3.51
CA ARG A 144 14.15 -9.03 3.82
C ARG A 144 15.03 -8.35 4.87
N ALA A 145 15.29 -7.06 4.74
CA ALA A 145 16.12 -6.29 5.68
C ALA A 145 15.52 -6.23 7.08
N LEU A 146 14.19 -6.15 7.19
CA LEU A 146 13.46 -6.22 8.45
C LEU A 146 13.44 -7.62 9.06
N GLY A 147 13.75 -8.65 8.27
CA GLY A 147 13.52 -10.04 8.67
C GLY A 147 12.03 -10.38 8.77
N ALA A 148 11.16 -9.63 8.10
CA ALA A 148 9.73 -9.86 8.17
C ALA A 148 9.36 -11.23 7.61
N ASP A 149 8.38 -11.88 8.26
CA ASP A 149 7.89 -13.20 7.91
C ASP A 149 6.71 -13.14 6.94
N TYR A 150 5.99 -12.02 6.99
CA TYR A 150 4.78 -11.79 6.22
C TYR A 150 4.77 -10.40 5.59
N LEU A 151 4.16 -10.30 4.39
CA LEU A 151 3.73 -9.04 3.77
C LEU A 151 2.20 -9.06 3.58
N ILE A 152 1.53 -7.96 3.86
CA ILE A 152 0.13 -7.71 3.47
C ILE A 152 0.13 -6.55 2.49
N ASP A 153 -0.27 -6.78 1.23
CA ASP A 153 -0.16 -5.81 0.14
C ASP A 153 -1.27 -6.06 -0.90
N ASP A 154 -1.80 -5.02 -1.53
CA ASP A 154 -2.80 -5.12 -2.59
C ASP A 154 -2.21 -5.39 -3.97
N GLN A 155 -0.89 -5.21 -4.14
CA GLN A 155 -0.21 -5.38 -5.41
C GLN A 155 0.37 -6.77 -5.57
N LEU A 156 -0.14 -7.53 -6.57
CA LEU A 156 0.31 -8.89 -6.86
C LEU A 156 1.83 -8.98 -7.05
N LYS A 157 2.43 -8.04 -7.80
CA LYS A 157 3.87 -8.02 -8.06
C LYS A 157 4.74 -7.94 -6.79
N HIS A 158 4.26 -7.23 -5.75
CA HIS A 158 4.97 -7.14 -4.48
C HIS A 158 4.84 -8.45 -3.68
N CYS A 159 3.64 -9.03 -3.69
CA CYS A 159 3.40 -10.34 -3.10
C CYS A 159 4.24 -11.42 -3.75
N GLU A 160 4.33 -11.43 -5.10
CA GLU A 160 5.16 -12.38 -5.85
C GLU A 160 6.64 -12.24 -5.50
N ALA A 161 7.20 -11.02 -5.53
CA ALA A 161 8.61 -10.79 -5.19
C ALA A 161 8.96 -11.24 -3.75
N VAL A 162 8.03 -11.07 -2.81
CA VAL A 162 8.20 -11.52 -1.42
C VAL A 162 8.07 -13.04 -1.31
N ALA A 163 7.15 -13.65 -2.05
CA ALA A 163 6.94 -15.09 -2.08
C ALA A 163 8.14 -15.82 -2.72
N GLU A 164 8.70 -15.28 -3.81
CA GLU A 164 9.93 -15.78 -4.45
C GLU A 164 11.15 -15.70 -3.51
N ALA A 165 11.18 -14.73 -2.60
CA ALA A 165 12.18 -14.62 -1.55
C ALA A 165 11.95 -15.62 -0.39
N GLY A 166 10.97 -16.53 -0.50
CA GLY A 166 10.68 -17.59 0.48
C GLY A 166 9.86 -17.10 1.68
N LYS A 167 9.27 -15.91 1.60
CA LYS A 167 8.42 -15.36 2.65
C LYS A 167 6.94 -15.55 2.29
N ARG A 168 6.03 -15.31 3.23
CA ARG A 168 4.60 -15.40 3.00
C ARG A 168 4.01 -14.04 2.66
N ALA A 169 3.08 -13.99 1.73
CA ALA A 169 2.37 -12.77 1.37
C ALA A 169 0.85 -12.98 1.42
N LEU A 170 0.14 -12.00 1.94
CA LEU A 170 -1.31 -11.92 1.87
C LEU A 170 -1.64 -10.87 0.80
N LEU A 171 -2.21 -11.33 -0.32
CA LEU A 171 -2.70 -10.45 -1.38
C LEU A 171 -4.06 -9.91 -0.97
N PHE A 172 -4.06 -8.63 -0.55
CA PHE A 172 -5.21 -7.99 0.05
C PHE A 172 -6.19 -7.46 -1.00
N GLY A 173 -7.48 -7.65 -0.74
CA GLY A 173 -8.57 -7.19 -1.59
C GLY A 173 -8.87 -8.11 -2.76
N ASP A 174 -9.99 -7.79 -3.41
CA ASP A 174 -10.45 -8.44 -4.65
C ASP A 174 -10.64 -7.34 -5.69
N TYR A 175 -9.52 -6.71 -6.04
CA TYR A 175 -9.47 -5.53 -6.90
C TYR A 175 -9.20 -5.91 -8.36
N GLY A 176 -9.65 -5.09 -9.31
CA GLY A 176 -9.39 -5.31 -10.74
C GLY A 176 -7.90 -5.39 -11.09
N TRP A 177 -7.05 -4.61 -10.39
CA TRP A 177 -5.61 -4.56 -10.64
C TRP A 177 -4.79 -5.68 -10.00
N ASN A 178 -5.40 -6.54 -9.17
CA ASN A 178 -4.67 -7.62 -8.49
C ASN A 178 -5.18 -9.02 -8.83
N GLN A 179 -5.90 -9.16 -9.94
CA GLN A 179 -6.41 -10.46 -10.39
C GLN A 179 -5.27 -11.34 -10.93
N ALA A 180 -5.38 -12.65 -10.70
CA ALA A 180 -4.49 -13.67 -11.23
C ALA A 180 -5.22 -15.00 -11.33
N ASP A 181 -4.95 -15.75 -12.40
CA ASP A 181 -5.50 -17.11 -12.60
C ASP A 181 -4.93 -18.11 -11.57
N THR A 182 -3.67 -17.91 -11.18
CA THR A 182 -2.97 -18.74 -10.20
C THR A 182 -2.09 -17.87 -9.32
N LEU A 183 -1.97 -18.23 -8.05
CA LEU A 183 -1.08 -17.56 -7.11
C LEU A 183 0.10 -18.48 -6.75
N HIS A 184 1.23 -17.86 -6.45
CA HIS A 184 2.38 -18.59 -5.88
C HIS A 184 1.96 -19.29 -4.57
N PRO A 185 2.48 -20.50 -4.24
CA PRO A 185 2.09 -21.25 -3.02
C PRO A 185 2.25 -20.49 -1.71
N ASN A 186 3.15 -19.50 -1.66
CA ASN A 186 3.35 -18.65 -0.50
C ASN A 186 2.46 -17.40 -0.50
N ILE A 187 1.53 -17.26 -1.45
CA ILE A 187 0.59 -16.15 -1.50
C ILE A 187 -0.80 -16.68 -1.15
N THR A 188 -1.45 -16.01 -0.22
CA THR A 188 -2.85 -16.26 0.13
C THR A 188 -3.65 -14.99 -0.16
N ARG A 189 -4.74 -15.09 -0.95
CA ARG A 189 -5.68 -13.97 -1.13
C ARG A 189 -6.52 -13.82 0.11
N VAL A 190 -6.66 -12.57 0.57
CA VAL A 190 -7.55 -12.16 1.67
C VAL A 190 -8.34 -10.95 1.22
N LYS A 191 -9.67 -10.98 1.32
CA LYS A 191 -10.54 -9.94 0.75
C LYS A 191 -10.67 -8.71 1.66
N ASN A 192 -10.44 -8.89 2.95
CA ASN A 192 -10.64 -7.87 3.97
C ASN A 192 -9.89 -8.22 5.25
N TRP A 193 -9.89 -7.30 6.22
CA TRP A 193 -9.20 -7.48 7.48
C TRP A 193 -9.75 -8.62 8.36
N SER A 194 -11.01 -9.01 8.20
CA SER A 194 -11.55 -10.18 8.91
C SER A 194 -10.91 -11.47 8.40
N GLU A 195 -10.63 -11.58 7.10
CA GLU A 195 -9.92 -12.72 6.53
C GLU A 195 -8.43 -12.71 6.88
N VAL A 196 -7.80 -11.53 6.99
CA VAL A 196 -6.44 -11.40 7.54
C VAL A 196 -6.38 -11.99 8.96
N GLU A 197 -7.31 -11.62 9.83
CA GLU A 197 -7.37 -12.17 11.18
C GLU A 197 -7.61 -13.68 11.20
N ALA A 198 -8.49 -14.18 10.32
CA ALA A 198 -8.74 -15.61 10.20
C ALA A 198 -7.45 -16.37 9.84
N TYR A 199 -6.72 -15.88 8.85
CA TYR A 199 -5.43 -16.45 8.45
C TYR A 199 -4.46 -16.55 9.64
N PHE A 200 -4.28 -15.47 10.39
CA PHE A 200 -3.34 -15.44 11.53
C PHE A 200 -3.83 -16.15 12.80
N ARG A 201 -5.08 -16.59 12.84
CA ARG A 201 -5.56 -17.49 13.90
C ARG A 201 -5.17 -18.94 13.65
N GLU A 202 -5.02 -19.31 12.37
CA GLU A 202 -4.71 -20.69 11.95
C GLU A 202 -3.20 -20.90 11.72
N ALA A 203 -2.42 -19.82 11.59
CA ALA A 203 -0.97 -19.82 11.42
C ALA A 203 -0.25 -19.82 12.79
#